data_011c628fc11a5cbf9d12138b56da4414
#
_entry.id   011c628fc11a5cbf9d12138b56da4414
#
_cell.length_a   1.000
_cell.length_b   1.000
_cell.length_c   1.000
_cell.angle_alpha   90.00
_cell.angle_beta   90.00
_cell.angle_gamma   90.00
#
_symmetry.space_group_name_H-M   'P 1'
#
loop_
_entity.id
_entity.type
_entity.pdbx_description
1 polymer ?
#
loop_
_entity_poly.entity_id
_entity_poly.type
_entity_poly.pdbx_seq_one_letter_code
_entity_poly.pdbx_strand_id
1 'polypeptide(L)'
;MSRVFFISDLHFGHKSLIRSLRNMEPEESDSLIIRNWNKTVHKKDTVYVLGDITMENPSIIEDYLNQLNGTIRIIGGNHDVRTCCREVADLGITIMGCMEYKGFICTHIPVHPRELQFYRGNIHGHVHKTGRRHDEEAYNIKNGYFNVCCEFINYTPILFDDIVKQFENIRKK
;
A
#
# COMPACT_ATOMS: atom_id res chain seq x y z
N MET A 1 9.70 -11.04 17.71
CA MET A 1 9.29 -9.63 17.58
C MET A 1 8.27 -9.54 16.46
N SER A 2 7.27 -8.67 16.59
CA SER A 2 6.30 -8.39 15.53
C SER A 2 7.02 -7.62 14.41
N ARG A 3 6.86 -8.06 13.15
CA ARG A 3 7.39 -7.39 11.96
C ARG A 3 6.37 -6.38 11.45
N VAL A 4 6.85 -5.37 10.73
CA VAL A 4 5.99 -4.34 10.11
C VAL A 4 6.17 -4.35 8.61
N PHE A 5 5.05 -4.41 7.90
CA PHE A 5 4.98 -4.46 6.45
C PHE A 5 4.16 -3.30 5.90
N PHE A 6 4.39 -3.00 4.64
CA PHE A 6 3.67 -1.98 3.86
C PHE A 6 3.20 -2.55 2.52
N ILE A 7 2.03 -2.12 2.09
CA ILE A 7 1.43 -2.40 0.79
C ILE A 7 0.39 -1.34 0.50
N SER A 8 0.03 -1.13 -0.75
CA SER A 8 -0.99 -0.18 -1.17
C SER A 8 -1.72 -0.65 -2.42
N ASP A 9 -2.85 -0.01 -2.68
CA ASP A 9 -3.58 -0.16 -3.95
C ASP A 9 -3.99 -1.61 -4.22
N LEU A 10 -4.63 -2.24 -3.22
CA LEU A 10 -5.10 -3.62 -3.32
C LEU A 10 -6.16 -3.73 -4.42
N HIS A 11 -7.09 -2.76 -4.47
CA HIS A 11 -8.19 -2.69 -5.43
C HIS A 11 -8.97 -4.00 -5.56
N PHE A 12 -9.24 -4.68 -4.44
CA PHE A 12 -9.99 -5.92 -4.44
C PHE A 12 -11.30 -5.80 -5.20
N GLY A 13 -11.57 -6.73 -6.11
CA GLY A 13 -12.76 -6.78 -6.95
C GLY A 13 -12.82 -5.76 -8.09
N HIS A 14 -11.87 -4.82 -8.21
CA HIS A 14 -11.98 -3.68 -9.13
C HIS A 14 -11.72 -4.07 -10.60
N LYS A 15 -12.77 -4.53 -11.29
CA LYS A 15 -12.71 -5.14 -12.62
C LYS A 15 -11.98 -4.30 -13.67
N SER A 16 -12.32 -3.01 -13.79
CA SER A 16 -11.78 -2.17 -14.86
C SER A 16 -10.29 -1.90 -14.70
N LEU A 17 -9.84 -1.54 -13.47
CA LEU A 17 -8.43 -1.28 -13.18
C LEU A 17 -7.60 -2.56 -13.33
N ILE A 18 -8.05 -3.66 -12.75
CA ILE A 18 -7.29 -4.92 -12.76
C ILE A 18 -7.07 -5.41 -14.19
N ARG A 19 -8.11 -5.41 -15.03
CA ARG A 19 -7.99 -5.82 -16.44
C ARG A 19 -7.10 -4.89 -17.26
N SER A 20 -7.25 -3.57 -17.08
CA SER A 20 -6.53 -2.58 -17.90
C SER A 20 -5.08 -2.36 -17.48
N LEU A 21 -4.80 -2.42 -16.17
CA LEU A 21 -3.48 -2.11 -15.61
C LEU A 21 -2.65 -3.37 -15.32
N ARG A 22 -3.28 -4.40 -14.71
CA ARG A 22 -2.60 -5.63 -14.29
C ARG A 22 -2.63 -6.71 -15.37
N ASN A 23 -3.50 -6.56 -16.37
CA ASN A 23 -3.76 -7.57 -17.42
C ASN A 23 -4.09 -8.95 -16.82
N MET A 24 -4.94 -8.96 -15.80
CA MET A 24 -5.42 -10.12 -15.03
C MET A 24 -6.94 -10.07 -14.91
N GLU A 25 -7.56 -11.19 -14.58
CA GLU A 25 -8.93 -11.19 -14.08
C GLU A 25 -8.96 -10.79 -12.59
N PRO A 26 -10.05 -10.15 -12.10
CA PRO A 26 -10.15 -9.69 -10.71
C PRO A 26 -9.88 -10.81 -9.70
N GLU A 27 -10.50 -11.95 -9.89
CA GLU A 27 -10.38 -13.12 -9.01
C GLU A 27 -8.94 -13.67 -8.96
N GLU A 28 -8.21 -13.59 -10.07
CA GLU A 28 -6.81 -13.97 -10.16
C GLU A 28 -5.92 -13.00 -9.38
N SER A 29 -6.12 -11.69 -9.59
CA SER A 29 -5.40 -10.63 -8.88
C SER A 29 -5.62 -10.70 -7.37
N ASP A 30 -6.88 -10.82 -6.94
CA ASP A 30 -7.25 -10.89 -5.53
C ASP A 30 -6.65 -12.12 -4.85
N SER A 31 -6.77 -13.29 -5.50
CA SER A 31 -6.17 -14.54 -5.01
C SER A 31 -4.65 -14.47 -4.94
N LEU A 32 -4.00 -13.78 -5.88
CA LEU A 32 -2.55 -13.56 -5.88
C LEU A 32 -2.13 -12.73 -4.67
N ILE A 33 -2.80 -11.61 -4.41
CA ILE A 33 -2.51 -10.73 -3.27
C ILE A 33 -2.72 -11.48 -1.96
N ILE A 34 -3.86 -12.14 -1.75
CA ILE A 34 -4.18 -12.88 -0.53
C ILE A 34 -3.13 -13.98 -0.28
N ARG A 35 -2.81 -14.76 -1.30
CA ARG A 35 -1.81 -15.85 -1.19
C ARG A 35 -0.44 -15.31 -0.82
N ASN A 36 0.04 -14.27 -1.49
CA ASN A 36 1.35 -13.68 -1.25
C ASN A 36 1.42 -13.03 0.13
N TRP A 37 0.34 -12.32 0.52
CA TRP A 37 0.20 -11.74 1.86
C TRP A 37 0.33 -12.82 2.93
N ASN A 38 -0.49 -13.85 2.87
CA ASN A 38 -0.55 -14.89 3.90
C ASN A 38 0.70 -15.79 3.94
N LYS A 39 1.44 -15.88 2.84
CA LYS A 39 2.77 -16.53 2.80
C LYS A 39 3.84 -15.71 3.51
N THR A 40 3.70 -14.39 3.54
CA THR A 40 4.73 -13.45 4.01
C THR A 40 4.46 -12.93 5.42
N VAL A 41 3.20 -12.60 5.70
CA VAL A 41 2.72 -12.00 6.94
C VAL A 41 2.21 -13.07 7.90
N HIS A 42 2.65 -13.03 9.17
CA HIS A 42 2.18 -13.90 10.21
C HIS A 42 1.17 -13.19 11.13
N LYS A 43 0.39 -13.96 11.91
CA LYS A 43 -0.69 -13.43 12.77
C LYS A 43 -0.25 -12.34 13.77
N LYS A 44 1.05 -12.32 14.15
CA LYS A 44 1.59 -11.32 15.10
C LYS A 44 2.18 -10.08 14.44
N ASP A 45 2.26 -10.07 13.10
CA ASP A 45 2.83 -8.96 12.35
C ASP A 45 1.80 -7.84 12.17
N THR A 46 2.28 -6.64 11.84
CA THR A 46 1.44 -5.49 11.50
C THR A 46 1.63 -5.13 10.04
N VAL A 47 0.54 -4.88 9.33
CA VAL A 47 0.58 -4.40 7.95
C VAL A 47 -0.10 -3.04 7.87
N TYR A 48 0.61 -2.07 7.36
CA TYR A 48 0.03 -0.79 6.96
C TYR A 48 -0.36 -0.85 5.48
N VAL A 49 -1.67 -0.73 5.23
CA VAL A 49 -2.22 -0.58 3.88
C VAL A 49 -2.32 0.91 3.60
N LEU A 50 -1.56 1.38 2.63
CA LEU A 50 -1.52 2.81 2.28
C LEU A 50 -2.58 3.16 1.23
N GLY A 51 -3.82 2.74 1.49
CA GLY A 51 -5.02 3.14 0.76
C GLY A 51 -5.37 2.31 -0.46
N ASP A 52 -6.54 2.65 -0.98
CA ASP A 52 -7.18 2.07 -2.16
C ASP A 52 -7.37 0.55 -2.03
N ILE A 53 -8.17 0.16 -1.02
CA ILE A 53 -8.45 -1.25 -0.70
C ILE A 53 -9.42 -1.84 -1.72
N THR A 54 -10.53 -1.13 -2.01
CA THR A 54 -11.55 -1.53 -2.98
C THR A 54 -12.28 -0.31 -3.55
N MET A 55 -12.85 -0.47 -4.74
CA MET A 55 -13.84 0.45 -5.31
C MET A 55 -15.21 -0.20 -5.50
N GLU A 56 -15.31 -1.48 -5.17
CA GLU A 56 -16.55 -2.25 -5.28
C GLU A 56 -17.46 -2.04 -4.06
N ASN A 57 -18.52 -2.83 -3.98
CA ASN A 57 -19.47 -2.77 -2.87
C ASN A 57 -18.74 -2.91 -1.53
N PRO A 58 -18.89 -1.95 -0.60
CA PRO A 58 -18.23 -2.00 0.71
C PRO A 58 -18.51 -3.28 1.52
N SER A 59 -19.65 -3.93 1.28
CA SER A 59 -20.00 -5.16 1.99
C SER A 59 -19.04 -6.33 1.77
N ILE A 60 -18.24 -6.30 0.70
CA ILE A 60 -17.24 -7.36 0.44
C ILE A 60 -15.94 -7.16 1.18
N ILE A 61 -15.72 -5.97 1.76
CA ILE A 61 -14.42 -5.62 2.35
C ILE A 61 -14.11 -6.50 3.57
N GLU A 62 -15.12 -6.82 4.37
CA GLU A 62 -14.98 -7.70 5.52
C GLU A 62 -14.49 -9.08 5.11
N ASP A 63 -15.05 -9.65 4.05
CA ASP A 63 -14.67 -10.96 3.54
C ASP A 63 -13.22 -11.00 3.05
N TYR A 64 -12.73 -9.91 2.43
CA TYR A 64 -11.33 -9.81 2.02
C TYR A 64 -10.41 -9.64 3.21
N LEU A 65 -10.70 -8.71 4.12
CA LEU A 65 -9.84 -8.42 5.27
C LEU A 65 -9.74 -9.59 6.24
N ASN A 66 -10.82 -10.34 6.43
CA ASN A 66 -10.85 -11.55 7.28
C ASN A 66 -9.98 -12.70 6.73
N GLN A 67 -9.63 -12.68 5.46
CA GLN A 67 -8.72 -13.67 4.87
C GLN A 67 -7.24 -13.34 5.11
N LEU A 68 -6.92 -12.12 5.56
CA LEU A 68 -5.55 -11.62 5.65
C LEU A 68 -4.96 -11.83 7.05
N ASN A 69 -3.74 -12.34 7.13
CA ASN A 69 -3.01 -12.50 8.38
C ASN A 69 -2.50 -11.15 8.93
N GLY A 70 -2.38 -11.07 10.26
CA GLY A 70 -1.75 -9.94 10.96
C GLY A 70 -2.74 -8.88 11.44
N THR A 71 -2.20 -7.82 12.03
CA THR A 71 -2.96 -6.64 12.43
C THR A 71 -2.92 -5.62 11.30
N ILE A 72 -4.07 -5.31 10.71
CA ILE A 72 -4.19 -4.38 9.60
C ILE A 72 -4.44 -2.98 10.15
N ARG A 73 -3.71 -2.00 9.60
CA ARG A 73 -3.91 -0.56 9.83
C ARG A 73 -3.95 0.13 8.48
N ILE A 74 -4.85 1.08 8.31
CA ILE A 74 -5.14 1.68 7.01
C ILE A 74 -4.83 3.16 7.03
N ILE A 75 -4.15 3.63 6.00
CA ILE A 75 -4.11 5.03 5.60
C ILE A 75 -5.13 5.16 4.47
N GLY A 76 -6.14 6.02 4.63
CA GLY A 76 -7.20 6.16 3.65
C GLY A 76 -6.67 6.67 2.30
N GLY A 77 -7.03 5.96 1.23
CA GLY A 77 -6.79 6.38 -0.14
C GLY A 77 -7.93 7.24 -0.69
N ASN A 78 -7.74 7.81 -1.87
CA ASN A 78 -8.77 8.67 -2.48
C ASN A 78 -10.03 7.89 -2.89
N HIS A 79 -9.91 6.59 -3.13
CA HIS A 79 -11.06 5.72 -3.38
C HIS A 79 -11.74 5.33 -2.06
N ASP A 80 -11.00 4.96 -1.03
CA ASP A 80 -11.54 4.53 0.26
C ASP A 80 -12.45 5.57 0.91
N VAL A 81 -12.06 6.85 0.86
CA VAL A 81 -12.84 7.98 1.42
C VAL A 81 -14.25 8.03 0.84
N ARG A 82 -14.43 7.60 -0.40
CA ARG A 82 -15.71 7.62 -1.10
C ARG A 82 -16.50 6.32 -0.95
N THR A 83 -15.83 5.20 -0.68
CA THR A 83 -16.44 3.88 -0.81
C THR A 83 -16.56 3.12 0.50
N CYS A 84 -15.52 3.03 1.32
CA CYS A 84 -15.46 2.02 2.38
C CYS A 84 -14.89 2.47 3.73
N CYS A 85 -14.55 3.75 3.92
CA CYS A 85 -13.99 4.20 5.21
C CYS A 85 -14.90 3.91 6.40
N ARG A 86 -16.21 4.01 6.22
CA ARG A 86 -17.17 3.74 7.29
C ARG A 86 -17.20 2.26 7.65
N GLU A 87 -17.31 1.41 6.66
CA GLU A 87 -17.37 -0.05 6.82
C GLU A 87 -16.08 -0.59 7.47
N VAL A 88 -14.94 -0.08 7.05
CA VAL A 88 -13.64 -0.42 7.65
C VAL A 88 -13.58 0.02 9.12
N ALA A 89 -14.09 1.21 9.45
CA ALA A 89 -14.14 1.70 10.83
C ALA A 89 -15.12 0.88 11.68
N ASP A 90 -16.24 0.47 11.13
CA ASP A 90 -17.22 -0.39 11.80
C ASP A 90 -16.65 -1.79 12.12
N LEU A 91 -15.66 -2.27 11.38
CA LEU A 91 -14.86 -3.46 11.69
C LEU A 91 -13.81 -3.25 12.79
N GLY A 92 -13.74 -2.05 13.39
CA GLY A 92 -12.77 -1.71 14.42
C GLY A 92 -11.34 -1.49 13.91
N ILE A 93 -11.15 -1.36 12.60
CA ILE A 93 -9.85 -1.10 11.98
C ILE A 93 -9.54 0.40 12.02
N THR A 94 -8.36 0.74 12.50
CA THR A 94 -7.91 2.14 12.55
C THR A 94 -7.63 2.67 11.14
N ILE A 95 -8.29 3.78 10.79
CA ILE A 95 -8.03 4.53 9.55
C ILE A 95 -7.36 5.86 9.91
N MET A 96 -6.29 6.19 9.21
CA MET A 96 -5.52 7.42 9.36
C MET A 96 -5.44 8.15 8.01
N GLY A 97 -5.26 9.49 8.02
CA GLY A 97 -4.99 10.25 6.80
C GLY A 97 -3.52 10.16 6.38
N CYS A 98 -2.62 10.15 7.35
CA CYS A 98 -1.19 9.94 7.20
C CYS A 98 -0.59 9.50 8.53
N MET A 99 0.65 9.02 8.51
CA MET A 99 1.39 8.72 9.74
C MET A 99 2.90 8.86 9.54
N GLU A 100 3.61 9.14 10.61
CA GLU A 100 5.06 8.96 10.66
C GLU A 100 5.41 7.58 11.20
N TYR A 101 6.32 6.88 10.53
CA TYR A 101 6.89 5.63 11.02
C TYR A 101 8.40 5.64 10.92
N LYS A 102 9.09 5.65 12.06
CA LYS A 102 10.56 5.66 12.17
C LYS A 102 11.25 6.70 11.26
N GLY A 103 10.68 7.89 11.19
CA GLY A 103 11.18 9.02 10.42
C GLY A 103 10.75 9.03 8.94
N PHE A 104 9.93 8.09 8.49
CA PHE A 104 9.30 8.13 7.18
C PHE A 104 7.88 8.64 7.28
N ILE A 105 7.50 9.57 6.41
CA ILE A 105 6.08 9.93 6.25
C ILE A 105 5.40 8.90 5.36
N CYS A 106 4.30 8.31 5.86
CA CYS A 106 3.51 7.31 5.16
C CYS A 106 2.18 7.91 4.75
N THR A 107 1.88 7.89 3.46
CA THR A 107 0.67 8.49 2.87
C THR A 107 0.16 7.62 1.73
N HIS A 108 -1.10 7.81 1.32
CA HIS A 108 -1.55 7.21 0.07
C HIS A 108 -0.97 7.96 -1.13
N ILE A 109 -1.26 9.25 -1.25
CA ILE A 109 -0.74 10.11 -2.32
C ILE A 109 0.68 10.58 -1.94
N PRO A 110 1.65 10.61 -2.86
CA PRO A 110 2.98 11.16 -2.58
C PRO A 110 2.91 12.59 -2.05
N VAL A 111 3.67 12.89 -1.01
CA VAL A 111 3.75 14.27 -0.48
C VAL A 111 4.53 15.18 -1.42
N HIS A 112 4.29 16.49 -1.30
CA HIS A 112 5.08 17.46 -2.04
C HIS A 112 6.57 17.37 -1.67
N PRO A 113 7.53 17.48 -2.62
CA PRO A 113 8.98 17.31 -2.34
C PRO A 113 9.50 18.17 -1.19
N ARG A 114 8.91 19.37 -0.97
CA ARG A 114 9.28 20.26 0.13
C ARG A 114 9.08 19.63 1.51
N GLU A 115 8.12 18.70 1.65
CA GLU A 115 7.86 18.03 2.93
C GLU A 115 8.96 17.03 3.29
N LEU A 116 9.69 16.49 2.31
CA LEU A 116 10.74 15.51 2.53
C LEU A 116 11.94 16.06 3.35
N GLN A 117 12.08 17.39 3.49
CA GLN A 117 13.09 17.97 4.36
C GLN A 117 12.93 17.59 5.84
N PHE A 118 11.72 17.18 6.25
CA PHE A 118 11.41 16.82 7.63
C PHE A 118 11.46 15.31 7.88
N TYR A 119 11.59 14.50 6.82
CA TYR A 119 11.49 13.05 6.90
C TYR A 119 12.66 12.36 6.20
N ARG A 120 12.89 11.10 6.54
CA ARG A 120 13.88 10.24 5.84
C ARG A 120 13.44 9.89 4.41
N GLY A 121 12.15 10.00 4.14
CA GLY A 121 11.52 9.72 2.85
C GLY A 121 10.02 9.58 3.00
N ASN A 122 9.33 9.41 1.88
CA ASN A 122 7.92 9.12 1.81
C ASN A 122 7.69 7.69 1.34
N ILE A 123 6.95 6.91 2.12
CA ILE A 123 6.41 5.62 1.68
C ILE A 123 4.97 5.89 1.23
N HIS A 124 4.63 5.53 -0.01
CA HIS A 124 3.36 5.92 -0.59
C HIS A 124 2.78 4.86 -1.54
N GLY A 125 1.52 5.05 -1.92
CA GLY A 125 0.78 4.34 -2.95
C GLY A 125 0.41 5.21 -4.14
N HIS A 126 -0.80 5.01 -4.66
CA HIS A 126 -1.50 5.84 -5.64
C HIS A 126 -0.89 5.88 -7.05
N VAL A 127 0.42 6.00 -7.18
CA VAL A 127 1.10 6.10 -8.46
C VAL A 127 1.33 4.70 -9.02
N HIS A 128 0.34 4.22 -9.77
CA HIS A 128 0.41 2.91 -10.40
C HIS A 128 1.46 2.82 -11.50
N LYS A 129 1.87 1.62 -11.83
CA LYS A 129 2.80 1.33 -12.94
C LYS A 129 2.08 1.45 -14.29
N THR A 130 1.80 2.68 -14.69
CA THR A 130 1.06 2.99 -15.93
C THR A 130 1.94 3.14 -17.17
N GLY A 131 3.27 3.04 -17.03
CA GLY A 131 4.24 3.36 -18.07
C GLY A 131 4.39 4.87 -18.36
N ARG A 132 3.76 5.72 -17.56
CA ARG A 132 3.95 7.18 -17.64
C ARG A 132 5.26 7.56 -16.96
N ARG A 133 6.31 7.76 -17.73
CA ARG A 133 7.66 8.04 -17.23
C ARG A 133 7.73 9.19 -16.23
N HIS A 134 6.94 10.24 -16.41
CA HIS A 134 6.96 11.42 -15.52
C HIS A 134 6.67 11.07 -14.05
N ASP A 135 5.73 10.19 -13.78
CA ASP A 135 5.37 9.82 -12.41
C ASP A 135 6.43 8.91 -11.79
N GLU A 136 6.96 7.97 -12.56
CA GLU A 136 8.02 7.06 -12.11
C GLU A 136 9.36 7.80 -11.89
N GLU A 137 9.65 8.84 -12.68
CA GLU A 137 10.84 9.67 -12.53
C GLU A 137 10.71 10.65 -11.36
N ALA A 138 9.54 11.22 -11.12
CA ALA A 138 9.30 12.18 -10.06
C ALA A 138 9.30 11.52 -8.67
N TYR A 139 8.59 10.38 -8.54
CA TYR A 139 8.33 9.72 -7.26
C TYR A 139 9.13 8.42 -7.09
N ASN A 140 10.44 8.50 -7.29
CA ASN A 140 11.34 7.35 -7.11
C ASN A 140 12.23 7.49 -5.88
N ILE A 141 12.91 6.42 -5.52
CA ILE A 141 13.71 6.33 -4.30
C ILE A 141 14.92 7.29 -4.28
N LYS A 142 15.47 7.69 -5.44
CA LYS A 142 16.55 8.68 -5.51
C LYS A 142 16.07 10.07 -5.10
N ASN A 143 14.78 10.34 -5.33
CA ASN A 143 14.10 11.59 -4.94
C ASN A 143 13.48 11.50 -3.54
N GLY A 144 13.69 10.42 -2.80
CA GLY A 144 13.18 10.24 -1.44
C GLY A 144 11.80 9.57 -1.34
N TYR A 145 11.32 8.92 -2.40
CA TYR A 145 10.01 8.25 -2.43
C TYR A 145 10.14 6.74 -2.57
N PHE A 146 9.30 6.01 -1.88
CA PHE A 146 9.19 4.55 -2.01
C PHE A 146 7.73 4.16 -2.27
N ASN A 147 7.47 3.68 -3.47
CA ASN A 147 6.14 3.27 -3.90
C ASN A 147 5.87 1.82 -3.50
N VAL A 148 4.78 1.59 -2.74
CA VAL A 148 4.34 0.27 -2.28
C VAL A 148 3.03 -0.19 -2.95
N CYS A 149 2.65 0.42 -4.10
CA CYS A 149 1.58 -0.14 -4.92
C CYS A 149 1.89 -1.59 -5.29
N CYS A 150 0.88 -2.41 -5.34
CA CYS A 150 0.98 -3.85 -5.60
C CYS A 150 1.88 -4.17 -6.79
N GLU A 151 1.80 -3.42 -7.88
CA GLU A 151 2.54 -3.64 -9.12
C GLU A 151 4.06 -3.44 -8.97
N PHE A 152 4.50 -2.62 -8.00
CA PHE A 152 5.93 -2.36 -7.75
C PHE A 152 6.57 -3.34 -6.77
N ILE A 153 5.77 -4.03 -5.97
CA ILE A 153 6.23 -4.96 -4.92
C ILE A 153 5.79 -6.40 -5.19
N ASN A 154 5.52 -6.74 -6.45
CA ASN A 154 5.10 -8.08 -6.88
C ASN A 154 3.92 -8.63 -6.08
N TYR A 155 2.91 -7.79 -5.81
CA TYR A 155 1.69 -8.14 -5.07
C TYR A 155 1.96 -8.80 -3.70
N THR A 156 3.06 -8.40 -3.04
CA THR A 156 3.52 -8.98 -1.78
C THR A 156 3.83 -7.87 -0.77
N PRO A 157 3.26 -7.87 0.44
CA PRO A 157 3.61 -6.88 1.47
C PRO A 157 5.12 -6.84 1.70
N ILE A 158 5.72 -5.64 1.61
CA ILE A 158 7.16 -5.45 1.78
C ILE A 158 7.52 -5.15 3.23
N LEU A 159 8.56 -5.79 3.75
CA LEU A 159 9.06 -5.56 5.10
C LEU A 159 9.66 -4.16 5.21
N PHE A 160 9.34 -3.44 6.28
CA PHE A 160 9.89 -2.09 6.53
C PHE A 160 11.43 -2.04 6.48
N ASP A 161 12.09 -3.03 7.08
CA ASP A 161 13.56 -3.07 7.10
C ASP A 161 14.16 -3.21 5.69
N ASP A 162 13.43 -3.84 4.75
CA ASP A 162 13.88 -3.94 3.36
C ASP A 162 13.69 -2.63 2.60
N ILE A 163 12.65 -1.84 2.93
CA ILE A 163 12.51 -0.46 2.44
C ILE A 163 13.70 0.39 2.91
N VAL A 164 14.03 0.33 4.21
CA VAL A 164 15.15 1.08 4.79
C VAL A 164 16.47 0.73 4.09
N LYS A 165 16.77 -0.57 3.90
CA LYS A 165 17.98 -1.01 3.18
C LYS A 165 18.07 -0.43 1.76
N GLN A 166 16.95 -0.32 1.05
CA GLN A 166 16.95 0.27 -0.29
C GLN A 166 17.30 1.75 -0.27
N PHE A 167 16.79 2.52 0.68
CA PHE A 167 17.18 3.92 0.87
C PHE A 167 18.68 4.07 1.24
N GLU A 168 19.20 3.20 2.12
CA GLU A 168 20.61 3.23 2.52
C GLU A 168 21.56 2.91 1.36
N ASN A 169 21.20 1.96 0.52
CA ASN A 169 21.99 1.56 -0.65
C ASN A 169 22.13 2.68 -1.69
N ILE A 170 21.15 3.56 -1.81
CA ILE A 170 21.22 4.71 -2.73
C ILE A 170 22.07 5.83 -2.16
N ARG A 171 22.02 6.06 -0.84
CA ARG A 171 22.86 7.09 -0.18
C ARG A 171 24.35 6.75 -0.16
N LYS A 172 24.72 5.50 -0.37
CA LYS A 172 26.12 5.03 -0.41
C LYS A 172 26.74 5.10 -1.80
N LYS A 173 25.96 5.39 -2.83
CA LYS A 173 26.40 5.56 -4.23
C LYS A 173 26.52 7.04 -4.57
#